data_549246673cee0a0069ca94aba2c20749
#
_entry.id   549246673cee0a0069ca94aba2c20749
#
_cell.length_a   1.000
_cell.length_b   1.000
_cell.length_c   1.000
_cell.angle_alpha   90.00
_cell.angle_beta   90.00
_cell.angle_gamma   90.00
#
_symmetry.space_group_name_H-M   'P 1'
#
loop_
_entity.id
_entity.type
_entity.pdbx_description
1 polymer ?
#
loop_
_entity_poly.entity_id
_entity_poly.type
_entity_poly.pdbx_seq_one_letter_code
_entity_poly.pdbx_strand_id
1 'polypeptide(L)'
;MGFLERIRPVLNRPEFYELFHRILGADRRSRILINEYMKPKEGDRILDVGCGPGNFVPYLPECRYLGIDANSAYIDTARGRYGTYGKQFICDTVSYQSVHDLGEFDLVLAIGLLHHLEDDEAHDLFRMGHNALRAGGRMVTVDGCYVPGQSPVARYLLSRDRGQFVRTKEAYLNLASRCFEEIHPSLRDDLLRIPHTTLILECVR
;
A
#
# COMPACT_ATOMS: atom_id res chain seq x y z
N MET A 1 20.65 -11.54 -19.33
CA MET A 1 20.39 -11.47 -17.88
C MET A 1 20.74 -10.06 -17.43
N GLY A 2 19.72 -9.23 -17.16
CA GLY A 2 19.92 -7.82 -16.82
C GLY A 2 20.48 -7.63 -15.42
N PHE A 3 21.12 -6.47 -15.15
CA PHE A 3 21.65 -6.10 -13.83
C PHE A 3 20.61 -6.28 -12.71
N LEU A 4 19.34 -5.93 -12.96
CA LEU A 4 18.24 -6.07 -12.01
C LEU A 4 17.90 -7.54 -11.67
N GLU A 5 18.06 -8.47 -12.61
CA GLU A 5 17.84 -9.89 -12.33
C GLU A 5 18.93 -10.49 -11.42
N ARG A 6 20.15 -9.96 -11.47
CA ARG A 6 21.27 -10.40 -10.62
C ARG A 6 21.12 -9.95 -9.16
N ILE A 7 20.52 -8.78 -8.93
CA ILE A 7 20.32 -8.23 -7.58
C ILE A 7 18.98 -8.65 -6.93
N ARG A 8 18.08 -9.27 -7.72
CA ARG A 8 16.76 -9.74 -7.26
C ARG A 8 16.79 -10.61 -6.00
N PRO A 9 17.70 -11.62 -5.87
CA PRO A 9 17.79 -12.43 -4.64
C PRO A 9 18.30 -11.64 -3.43
N VAL A 10 19.13 -10.61 -3.66
CA VAL A 10 19.68 -9.77 -2.60
C VAL A 10 18.63 -8.80 -2.07
N LEU A 11 17.76 -8.27 -2.93
CA LEU A 11 16.65 -7.38 -2.56
C LEU A 11 15.53 -8.11 -1.80
N ASN A 12 15.53 -9.43 -1.76
CA ASN A 12 14.56 -10.21 -0.94
C ASN A 12 14.92 -10.23 0.54
N ARG A 13 16.09 -9.76 0.93
CA ARG A 13 16.45 -9.60 2.35
C ARG A 13 15.93 -8.25 2.85
N PRO A 14 15.24 -8.20 4.00
CA PRO A 14 14.63 -6.97 4.53
C PRO A 14 15.60 -5.79 4.62
N GLU A 15 16.85 -6.04 4.99
CA GLU A 15 17.91 -5.03 5.17
C GLU A 15 18.27 -4.31 3.86
N PHE A 16 18.40 -5.05 2.75
CA PHE A 16 18.71 -4.48 1.44
C PHE A 16 17.50 -3.79 0.82
N TYR A 17 16.31 -4.33 1.05
CA TYR A 17 15.06 -3.71 0.65
C TYR A 17 14.92 -2.32 1.30
N GLU A 18 15.17 -2.20 2.58
CA GLU A 18 15.10 -0.92 3.30
C GLU A 18 16.15 0.08 2.85
N LEU A 19 17.40 -0.36 2.69
CA LEU A 19 18.47 0.53 2.21
C LEU A 19 18.13 1.08 0.82
N PHE A 20 17.66 0.22 -0.08
CA PHE A 20 17.23 0.62 -1.41
C PHE A 20 16.07 1.61 -1.37
N HIS A 21 15.04 1.34 -0.54
CA HIS A 21 13.92 2.25 -0.35
C HIS A 21 14.34 3.60 0.25
N ARG A 22 15.24 3.62 1.22
CA ARG A 22 15.78 4.89 1.78
C ARG A 22 16.50 5.72 0.73
N ILE A 23 17.32 5.10 -0.12
CA ILE A 23 18.01 5.78 -1.23
C ILE A 23 17.00 6.37 -2.21
N LEU A 24 15.90 5.68 -2.49
CA LEU A 24 14.83 6.14 -3.37
C LEU A 24 13.93 7.24 -2.75
N GLY A 25 14.16 7.63 -1.49
CA GLY A 25 13.42 8.70 -0.83
C GLY A 25 12.18 8.24 -0.09
N ALA A 26 12.16 7.00 0.44
CA ALA A 26 11.02 6.41 1.14
C ALA A 26 10.51 7.28 2.30
N ASP A 27 11.40 7.88 3.09
CA ASP A 27 11.01 8.77 4.21
C ASP A 27 10.21 9.98 3.71
N ARG A 28 10.67 10.64 2.64
CA ARG A 28 9.95 11.77 2.04
C ARG A 28 8.59 11.32 1.49
N ARG A 29 8.57 10.21 0.75
CA ARG A 29 7.35 9.62 0.22
C ARG A 29 6.35 9.31 1.34
N SER A 30 6.80 8.64 2.41
CA SER A 30 5.94 8.27 3.53
C SER A 30 5.32 9.50 4.20
N ARG A 31 6.11 10.55 4.45
CA ARG A 31 5.61 11.82 5.01
C ARG A 31 4.57 12.50 4.11
N ILE A 32 4.79 12.53 2.79
CA ILE A 32 3.83 13.09 1.83
C ILE A 32 2.54 12.28 1.88
N LEU A 33 2.62 10.94 1.78
CA LEU A 33 1.46 10.07 1.79
C LEU A 33 0.65 10.20 3.09
N ILE A 34 1.32 10.24 4.24
CA ILE A 34 0.67 10.43 5.54
C ILE A 34 -0.04 11.80 5.60
N ASN A 35 0.66 12.90 5.26
CA ASN A 35 0.16 14.25 5.50
C ASN A 35 -0.88 14.70 4.46
N GLU A 36 -0.72 14.27 3.20
CA GLU A 36 -1.56 14.77 2.11
C GLU A 36 -2.74 13.85 1.80
N TYR A 37 -2.59 12.53 2.01
CA TYR A 37 -3.58 11.53 1.57
C TYR A 37 -4.15 10.69 2.72
N MET A 38 -3.32 10.03 3.51
CA MET A 38 -3.80 9.15 4.59
C MET A 38 -4.42 9.94 5.74
N LYS A 39 -3.81 11.06 6.13
CA LYS A 39 -4.28 12.00 7.18
C LYS A 39 -4.84 11.28 8.41
N PRO A 40 -4.06 10.34 9.00
CA PRO A 40 -4.51 9.61 10.18
C PRO A 40 -4.66 10.57 11.36
N LYS A 41 -5.67 10.34 12.19
CA LYS A 41 -5.92 11.12 13.40
C LYS A 41 -5.54 10.33 14.64
N GLU A 42 -5.30 11.04 15.73
CA GLU A 42 -5.13 10.43 17.04
C GLU A 42 -6.37 9.61 17.41
N GLY A 43 -6.16 8.39 17.87
CA GLY A 43 -7.23 7.47 18.24
C GLY A 43 -7.83 6.66 17.08
N ASP A 44 -7.50 6.98 15.82
CA ASP A 44 -8.01 6.23 14.66
C ASP A 44 -7.71 4.72 14.76
N ARG A 45 -8.61 3.91 14.24
CA ARG A 45 -8.38 2.49 13.98
C ARG A 45 -7.96 2.32 12.52
N ILE A 46 -6.75 1.84 12.32
CA ILE A 46 -6.11 1.71 11.01
C ILE A 46 -5.88 0.23 10.70
N LEU A 47 -6.36 -0.20 9.53
CA LEU A 47 -6.04 -1.49 8.93
C LEU A 47 -5.05 -1.26 7.77
N ASP A 48 -3.89 -1.91 7.81
CA ASP A 48 -2.87 -1.84 6.75
C ASP A 48 -2.71 -3.22 6.12
N VAL A 49 -3.24 -3.38 4.91
CA VAL A 49 -3.22 -4.62 4.15
C VAL A 49 -2.00 -4.66 3.25
N GLY A 50 -1.17 -5.70 3.41
CA GLY A 50 0.16 -5.75 2.80
C GLY A 50 1.12 -4.78 3.51
N CYS A 51 1.09 -4.74 4.85
CA CYS A 51 1.83 -3.76 5.65
C CYS A 51 3.36 -3.90 5.55
N GLY A 52 3.85 -5.02 5.01
CA GLY A 52 5.27 -5.31 4.97
C GLY A 52 5.93 -5.27 6.36
N PRO A 53 7.16 -4.76 6.47
CA PRO A 53 7.86 -4.63 7.74
C PRO A 53 7.41 -3.40 8.59
N GLY A 54 6.23 -2.84 8.31
CA GLY A 54 5.65 -1.74 9.08
C GLY A 54 6.24 -0.36 8.75
N ASN A 55 6.58 -0.10 7.49
CA ASN A 55 7.30 1.11 7.07
C ASN A 55 6.57 2.43 7.35
N PHE A 56 5.24 2.42 7.47
CA PHE A 56 4.45 3.62 7.76
C PHE A 56 4.25 3.88 9.26
N VAL A 57 4.42 2.85 10.10
CA VAL A 57 4.17 2.94 11.55
C VAL A 57 4.90 4.09 12.24
N PRO A 58 6.18 4.42 11.92
CA PRO A 58 6.89 5.53 12.55
C PRO A 58 6.31 6.93 12.28
N TYR A 59 5.45 7.04 11.27
CA TYR A 59 4.85 8.31 10.83
C TYR A 59 3.40 8.48 11.28
N LEU A 60 2.81 7.43 11.86
CA LEU A 60 1.43 7.46 12.36
C LEU A 60 1.37 8.16 13.73
N PRO A 61 0.28 8.89 14.01
CA PRO A 61 0.01 9.38 15.37
C PRO A 61 -0.28 8.21 16.33
N GLU A 62 -0.57 8.51 17.57
CA GLU A 62 -1.10 7.50 18.47
C GLU A 62 -2.45 6.99 17.97
N CYS A 63 -2.51 5.70 17.60
CA CYS A 63 -3.65 5.08 16.95
C CYS A 63 -3.68 3.57 17.23
N ARG A 64 -4.81 2.94 16.98
CA ARG A 64 -4.95 1.48 17.01
C ARG A 64 -4.64 0.95 15.61
N TYR A 65 -3.47 0.34 15.46
CA TYR A 65 -3.00 -0.14 14.17
C TYR A 65 -3.01 -1.67 14.10
N LEU A 66 -3.54 -2.19 12.99
CA LEU A 66 -3.48 -3.60 12.63
C LEU A 66 -2.85 -3.73 11.25
N GLY A 67 -1.64 -4.27 11.18
CA GLY A 67 -0.96 -4.63 9.94
C GLY A 67 -1.13 -6.11 9.62
N ILE A 68 -1.46 -6.42 8.37
CA ILE A 68 -1.58 -7.80 7.88
C ILE A 68 -0.68 -7.96 6.65
N ASP A 69 0.11 -9.02 6.61
CA ASP A 69 0.96 -9.36 5.47
C ASP A 69 1.15 -10.89 5.42
N ALA A 70 1.19 -11.44 4.20
CA ALA A 70 1.40 -12.89 4.01
C ALA A 70 2.85 -13.33 4.26
N ASN A 71 3.80 -12.40 4.28
CA ASN A 71 5.22 -12.70 4.47
C ASN A 71 5.58 -12.70 5.97
N SER A 72 5.82 -13.90 6.52
CA SER A 72 6.17 -14.07 7.93
C SER A 72 7.44 -13.31 8.36
N ALA A 73 8.46 -13.21 7.48
CA ALA A 73 9.68 -12.47 7.78
C ALA A 73 9.45 -10.96 7.91
N TYR A 74 8.52 -10.40 7.13
CA TYR A 74 8.10 -9.01 7.28
C TYR A 74 7.35 -8.79 8.58
N ILE A 75 6.41 -9.68 8.90
CA ILE A 75 5.64 -9.60 10.15
C ILE A 75 6.53 -9.76 11.38
N ASP A 76 7.48 -10.66 11.38
CA ASP A 76 8.44 -10.82 12.48
C ASP A 76 9.29 -9.56 12.67
N THR A 77 9.71 -8.94 11.56
CA THR A 77 10.41 -7.65 11.58
C THR A 77 9.54 -6.55 12.15
N ALA A 78 8.28 -6.46 11.71
CA ALA A 78 7.32 -5.45 12.17
C ALA A 78 7.00 -5.60 13.67
N ARG A 79 6.76 -6.84 14.13
CA ARG A 79 6.55 -7.17 15.54
C ARG A 79 7.75 -6.80 16.41
N GLY A 80 8.96 -7.13 15.96
CA GLY A 80 10.20 -6.81 16.67
C GLY A 80 10.44 -5.31 16.82
N ARG A 81 10.01 -4.51 15.83
CA ARG A 81 10.20 -3.05 15.82
C ARG A 81 9.09 -2.29 16.55
N TYR A 82 7.84 -2.71 16.37
CA TYR A 82 6.68 -1.90 16.73
C TYR A 82 5.67 -2.59 17.65
N GLY A 83 5.79 -3.90 17.89
CA GLY A 83 4.85 -4.64 18.73
C GLY A 83 4.77 -4.13 20.17
N THR A 84 5.84 -3.53 20.70
CA THR A 84 5.88 -2.93 22.04
C THR A 84 5.10 -1.62 22.18
N TYR A 85 4.68 -1.02 21.07
CA TYR A 85 3.90 0.23 21.03
C TYR A 85 2.37 -0.02 20.89
N GLY A 86 1.89 -1.22 21.23
CA GLY A 86 0.47 -1.56 21.12
C GLY A 86 -0.04 -1.72 19.69
N LYS A 87 0.85 -1.79 18.71
CA LYS A 87 0.51 -2.08 17.33
C LYS A 87 0.44 -3.61 17.14
N GLN A 88 -0.56 -4.07 16.38
CA GLN A 88 -0.77 -5.49 16.12
C GLN A 88 -0.34 -5.84 14.69
N PHE A 89 0.24 -7.02 14.52
CA PHE A 89 0.67 -7.55 13.22
C PHE A 89 0.28 -9.01 13.09
N ILE A 90 -0.40 -9.35 12.00
CA ILE A 90 -0.88 -10.71 11.71
C ILE A 90 -0.24 -11.20 10.41
N CYS A 91 0.35 -12.41 10.46
CA CYS A 91 0.82 -13.10 9.28
C CYS A 91 -0.34 -13.91 8.71
N ASP A 92 -0.99 -13.37 7.70
CA ASP A 92 -2.10 -14.03 7.01
C ASP A 92 -2.31 -13.43 5.61
N THR A 93 -3.02 -14.18 4.76
CA THR A 93 -3.65 -13.65 3.56
C THR A 93 -5.00 -13.07 3.95
N VAL A 94 -5.21 -11.79 3.67
CA VAL A 94 -6.44 -11.11 4.07
C VAL A 94 -7.63 -11.69 3.31
N SER A 95 -8.55 -12.31 4.03
CA SER A 95 -9.87 -12.70 3.53
C SER A 95 -10.96 -11.82 4.13
N TYR A 96 -12.09 -11.69 3.42
CA TYR A 96 -13.28 -10.99 3.92
C TYR A 96 -13.70 -11.49 5.32
N GLN A 97 -13.61 -12.80 5.54
CA GLN A 97 -13.99 -13.46 6.80
C GLN A 97 -13.11 -13.01 7.97
N SER A 98 -11.80 -12.85 7.73
CA SER A 98 -10.84 -12.51 8.81
C SER A 98 -10.94 -11.05 9.26
N VAL A 99 -11.49 -10.16 8.43
CA VAL A 99 -11.60 -8.71 8.75
C VAL A 99 -12.94 -8.35 9.38
N HIS A 100 -14.02 -9.07 9.03
CA HIS A 100 -15.38 -8.79 9.53
C HIS A 100 -15.47 -8.86 11.07
N ASP A 101 -14.76 -9.78 11.69
CA ASP A 101 -14.79 -9.98 13.15
C ASP A 101 -13.89 -8.97 13.91
N LEU A 102 -13.08 -8.19 13.18
CA LEU A 102 -12.16 -7.21 13.78
C LEU A 102 -12.85 -5.87 14.11
N GLY A 103 -14.09 -5.67 13.66
CA GLY A 103 -14.85 -4.41 13.83
C GLY A 103 -14.47 -3.36 12.79
N GLU A 104 -15.02 -2.16 12.93
CA GLU A 104 -14.91 -1.09 11.93
C GLU A 104 -13.63 -0.28 12.09
N PHE A 105 -13.08 0.19 10.96
CA PHE A 105 -11.87 1.00 10.86
C PHE A 105 -12.19 2.42 10.34
N ASP A 106 -11.38 3.39 10.77
CA ASP A 106 -11.41 4.77 10.28
C ASP A 106 -10.67 4.88 8.95
N LEU A 107 -9.59 4.10 8.82
CA LEU A 107 -8.69 4.13 7.67
C LEU A 107 -8.25 2.71 7.30
N VAL A 108 -8.40 2.37 6.02
CA VAL A 108 -7.84 1.15 5.42
C VAL A 108 -6.74 1.56 4.44
N LEU A 109 -5.58 0.93 4.55
CA LEU A 109 -4.43 1.16 3.68
C LEU A 109 -4.16 -0.07 2.82
N ALA A 110 -3.78 0.15 1.55
CA ALA A 110 -3.24 -0.87 0.66
C ALA A 110 -2.15 -0.22 -0.22
N ILE A 111 -0.90 -0.27 0.25
CA ILE A 111 0.19 0.50 -0.33
C ILE A 111 1.17 -0.39 -1.07
N GLY A 112 1.19 -0.29 -2.40
CA GLY A 112 2.01 -1.14 -3.26
C GLY A 112 1.52 -2.58 -3.27
N LEU A 113 0.22 -2.80 -3.22
CA LEU A 113 -0.39 -4.12 -3.15
C LEU A 113 -1.20 -4.49 -4.39
N LEU A 114 -2.01 -3.56 -4.93
CA LEU A 114 -2.94 -3.85 -6.04
C LEU A 114 -2.23 -4.34 -7.30
N HIS A 115 -1.00 -3.89 -7.56
CA HIS A 115 -0.23 -4.33 -8.71
C HIS A 115 0.34 -5.76 -8.57
N HIS A 116 0.15 -6.42 -7.44
CA HIS A 116 0.44 -7.84 -7.23
C HIS A 116 -0.79 -8.74 -7.40
N LEU A 117 -1.98 -8.17 -7.47
CA LEU A 117 -3.26 -8.88 -7.46
C LEU A 117 -3.89 -8.93 -8.85
N GLU A 118 -4.46 -10.06 -9.22
CA GLU A 118 -5.35 -10.18 -10.38
C GLU A 118 -6.61 -9.33 -10.20
N ASP A 119 -7.41 -9.14 -11.27
CA ASP A 119 -8.56 -8.22 -11.22
C ASP A 119 -9.61 -8.66 -10.20
N ASP A 120 -9.87 -9.95 -10.08
CA ASP A 120 -10.82 -10.48 -9.09
C ASP A 120 -10.31 -10.31 -7.66
N GLU A 121 -9.03 -10.57 -7.41
CA GLU A 121 -8.40 -10.35 -6.10
C GLU A 121 -8.35 -8.87 -5.73
N ALA A 122 -8.03 -7.99 -6.68
CA ALA A 122 -8.04 -6.54 -6.48
C ALA A 122 -9.45 -6.02 -6.19
N HIS A 123 -10.48 -6.53 -6.88
CA HIS A 123 -11.87 -6.22 -6.59
C HIS A 123 -12.27 -6.70 -5.19
N ASP A 124 -11.88 -7.92 -4.81
CA ASP A 124 -12.14 -8.46 -3.48
C ASP A 124 -11.47 -7.63 -2.37
N LEU A 125 -10.26 -7.10 -2.62
CA LEU A 125 -9.58 -6.18 -1.71
C LEU A 125 -10.37 -4.87 -1.54
N PHE A 126 -10.89 -4.26 -2.62
CA PHE A 126 -11.74 -3.07 -2.51
C PHE A 126 -13.03 -3.34 -1.75
N ARG A 127 -13.70 -4.47 -2.04
CA ARG A 127 -14.90 -4.90 -1.34
C ARG A 127 -14.65 -5.14 0.15
N MET A 128 -13.56 -5.81 0.50
CA MET A 128 -13.13 -6.02 1.87
C MET A 128 -12.84 -4.69 2.57
N GLY A 129 -12.09 -3.79 1.93
CA GLY A 129 -11.77 -2.47 2.46
C GLY A 129 -13.04 -1.64 2.72
N HIS A 130 -13.98 -1.62 1.76
CA HIS A 130 -15.27 -0.95 1.93
C HIS A 130 -16.05 -1.48 3.15
N ASN A 131 -16.12 -2.81 3.30
CA ASN A 131 -16.89 -3.42 4.39
C ASN A 131 -16.21 -3.29 5.77
N ALA A 132 -14.88 -3.17 5.80
CA ALA A 132 -14.11 -2.94 7.02
C ALA A 132 -14.19 -1.50 7.53
N LEU A 133 -14.53 -0.54 6.67
CA LEU A 133 -14.62 0.86 7.05
C LEU A 133 -15.91 1.16 7.80
N ARG A 134 -15.89 2.08 8.76
CA ARG A 134 -17.09 2.73 9.28
C ARG A 134 -17.66 3.75 8.29
N ALA A 135 -18.89 4.19 8.49
CA ALA A 135 -19.46 5.29 7.71
C ALA A 135 -18.57 6.54 7.80
N GLY A 136 -18.21 7.13 6.65
CA GLY A 136 -17.27 8.25 6.54
C GLY A 136 -15.81 7.87 6.74
N GLY A 137 -15.49 6.57 6.89
CA GLY A 137 -14.12 6.04 6.84
C GLY A 137 -13.57 6.03 5.42
N ARG A 138 -12.25 5.85 5.26
CA ARG A 138 -11.58 5.96 3.96
C ARG A 138 -10.63 4.81 3.70
N MET A 139 -10.59 4.35 2.46
CA MET A 139 -9.53 3.47 1.96
C MET A 139 -8.56 4.29 1.11
N VAL A 140 -7.26 4.15 1.37
CA VAL A 140 -6.20 4.77 0.56
C VAL A 140 -5.35 3.68 -0.07
N THR A 141 -5.27 3.69 -1.41
CA THR A 141 -4.38 2.80 -2.16
C THR A 141 -3.30 3.61 -2.87
N VAL A 142 -2.12 3.04 -3.03
CA VAL A 142 -0.97 3.69 -3.66
C VAL A 142 -0.22 2.68 -4.51
N ASP A 143 -0.31 2.80 -5.83
CA ASP A 143 0.29 1.83 -6.75
C ASP A 143 0.96 2.50 -7.96
N GLY A 144 1.89 1.79 -8.59
CA GLY A 144 2.42 2.18 -9.88
C GLY A 144 1.33 2.22 -10.95
N CYS A 145 1.42 3.18 -11.88
CA CYS A 145 0.36 3.40 -12.86
C CYS A 145 0.91 3.73 -14.24
N TYR A 146 0.33 3.13 -15.29
CA TYR A 146 0.59 3.52 -16.66
C TYR A 146 -0.31 4.68 -17.08
N VAL A 147 0.31 5.73 -17.68
CA VAL A 147 -0.43 6.90 -18.20
C VAL A 147 0.02 7.25 -19.61
N PRO A 148 -0.84 7.87 -20.45
CA PRO A 148 -0.45 8.43 -21.73
C PRO A 148 0.66 9.48 -21.55
N GLY A 149 1.63 9.50 -22.46
CA GLY A 149 2.74 10.48 -22.41
C GLY A 149 3.76 10.26 -21.27
N GLN A 150 3.67 9.15 -20.55
CA GLN A 150 4.61 8.79 -19.49
C GLN A 150 6.05 8.72 -20.01
N SER A 151 7.01 9.18 -19.20
CA SER A 151 8.44 9.03 -19.47
C SER A 151 8.80 7.57 -19.83
N PRO A 152 9.58 7.33 -20.92
CA PRO A 152 10.02 5.98 -21.27
C PRO A 152 10.76 5.27 -20.14
N VAL A 153 11.50 6.02 -19.32
CA VAL A 153 12.23 5.48 -18.16
C VAL A 153 11.23 5.04 -17.08
N ALA A 154 10.23 5.86 -16.76
CA ALA A 154 9.19 5.50 -15.80
C ALA A 154 8.42 4.26 -16.26
N ARG A 155 8.05 4.21 -17.55
CA ARG A 155 7.35 3.06 -18.15
C ARG A 155 8.20 1.79 -18.08
N TYR A 156 9.50 1.89 -18.37
CA TYR A 156 10.43 0.76 -18.27
C TYR A 156 10.55 0.27 -16.82
N LEU A 157 10.70 1.17 -15.85
CA LEU A 157 10.80 0.79 -14.43
C LEU A 157 9.53 0.10 -13.95
N LEU A 158 8.35 0.61 -14.30
CA LEU A 158 7.06 -0.02 -13.99
C LEU A 158 6.92 -1.41 -14.64
N SER A 159 7.39 -1.59 -15.88
CA SER A 159 7.35 -2.91 -16.55
C SER A 159 8.30 -3.94 -15.93
N ARG A 160 9.24 -3.49 -15.09
CA ARG A 160 10.19 -4.33 -14.33
C ARG A 160 9.85 -4.42 -12.85
N ASP A 161 8.74 -3.82 -12.44
CA ASP A 161 8.23 -3.97 -11.09
C ASP A 161 7.93 -5.46 -10.80
N ARG A 162 7.97 -5.84 -9.54
CA ARG A 162 7.65 -7.20 -9.10
C ARG A 162 6.17 -7.52 -9.28
N GLY A 163 5.33 -6.48 -9.29
CA GLY A 163 3.90 -6.58 -9.56
C GLY A 163 3.66 -6.91 -11.04
N GLN A 164 2.93 -7.98 -11.29
CA GLN A 164 2.62 -8.43 -12.66
C GLN A 164 1.41 -7.70 -13.25
N PHE A 165 0.65 -6.99 -12.40
CA PHE A 165 -0.65 -6.41 -12.73
C PHE A 165 -0.68 -4.88 -12.56
N VAL A 166 0.40 -4.21 -12.95
CA VAL A 166 0.39 -2.73 -13.03
C VAL A 166 -0.64 -2.30 -14.08
N ARG A 167 -1.57 -1.43 -13.69
CA ARG A 167 -2.73 -1.03 -14.50
C ARG A 167 -2.64 0.43 -14.93
N THR A 168 -3.53 0.82 -15.84
CA THR A 168 -3.82 2.23 -16.14
C THR A 168 -4.71 2.83 -15.04
N LYS A 169 -4.76 4.17 -14.99
CA LYS A 169 -5.64 4.90 -14.07
C LYS A 169 -7.10 4.45 -14.20
N GLU A 170 -7.58 4.32 -15.44
CA GLU A 170 -8.95 3.94 -15.75
C GLU A 170 -9.27 2.54 -15.26
N ALA A 171 -8.33 1.59 -15.40
CA ALA A 171 -8.51 0.22 -14.93
C ALA A 171 -8.58 0.14 -13.41
N TYR A 172 -7.70 0.87 -12.68
CA TYR A 172 -7.80 0.95 -11.21
C TYR A 172 -9.12 1.61 -10.76
N LEU A 173 -9.54 2.69 -11.41
CA LEU A 173 -10.80 3.37 -11.10
C LEU A 173 -12.01 2.44 -11.34
N ASN A 174 -12.01 1.67 -12.42
CA ASN A 174 -13.09 0.71 -12.71
C ASN A 174 -13.21 -0.35 -11.60
N LEU A 175 -12.09 -0.85 -11.07
CA LEU A 175 -12.11 -1.80 -9.95
C LEU A 175 -12.67 -1.16 -8.67
N ALA A 176 -12.20 0.06 -8.33
CA ALA A 176 -12.64 0.75 -7.12
C ALA A 176 -14.11 1.16 -7.18
N SER A 177 -14.60 1.64 -8.36
CA SER A 177 -15.98 2.15 -8.53
C SER A 177 -17.06 1.07 -8.40
N ARG A 178 -16.69 -0.21 -8.41
CA ARG A 178 -17.63 -1.31 -8.12
C ARG A 178 -18.01 -1.39 -6.64
N CYS A 179 -17.22 -0.76 -5.76
CA CYS A 179 -17.38 -0.83 -4.32
C CYS A 179 -17.57 0.55 -3.67
N PHE A 180 -17.00 1.62 -4.26
CA PHE A 180 -17.03 2.97 -3.72
C PHE A 180 -17.69 3.93 -4.70
N GLU A 181 -18.59 4.79 -4.20
CA GLU A 181 -19.23 5.84 -5.01
C GLU A 181 -18.37 7.10 -5.08
N GLU A 182 -17.68 7.43 -3.98
CA GLU A 182 -16.82 8.61 -3.87
C GLU A 182 -15.35 8.20 -3.93
N ILE A 183 -14.65 8.57 -5.03
CA ILE A 183 -13.25 8.23 -5.28
C ILE A 183 -12.51 9.47 -5.75
N HIS A 184 -11.41 9.81 -5.08
CA HIS A 184 -10.52 10.93 -5.42
C HIS A 184 -9.18 10.41 -5.94
N PRO A 185 -8.97 10.34 -7.27
CA PRO A 185 -7.70 9.89 -7.84
C PRO A 185 -6.67 11.01 -7.91
N SER A 186 -5.45 10.74 -7.51
CA SER A 186 -4.30 11.64 -7.64
C SER A 186 -3.15 10.92 -8.33
N LEU A 187 -2.58 11.56 -9.37
CA LEU A 187 -1.37 11.08 -10.05
C LEU A 187 -0.16 11.88 -9.56
N ARG A 188 0.90 11.18 -9.19
CA ARG A 188 2.15 11.78 -8.71
C ARG A 188 3.35 11.15 -9.41
N ASP A 189 4.30 11.98 -9.82
CA ASP A 189 5.59 11.58 -10.43
C ASP A 189 6.81 12.03 -9.62
N ASP A 190 6.56 12.73 -8.51
CA ASP A 190 7.56 13.33 -7.63
C ASP A 190 7.78 12.59 -6.30
N LEU A 191 7.08 11.49 -6.06
CA LEU A 191 7.17 10.74 -4.79
C LEU A 191 8.49 10.00 -4.60
N LEU A 192 9.12 9.60 -5.68
CA LEU A 192 10.41 8.91 -5.67
C LEU A 192 11.49 9.76 -6.34
N ARG A 193 12.75 9.49 -6.02
CA ARG A 193 13.91 10.14 -6.63
C ARG A 193 14.23 9.63 -8.04
N ILE A 194 13.51 8.62 -8.49
CA ILE A 194 13.58 8.07 -9.85
C ILE A 194 12.29 8.36 -10.59
N PRO A 195 12.30 8.46 -11.92
CA PRO A 195 11.07 8.61 -12.70
C PRO A 195 10.10 7.45 -12.40
N HIS A 196 8.96 7.75 -11.79
CA HIS A 196 7.96 6.77 -11.44
C HIS A 196 6.59 7.46 -11.36
N THR A 197 5.60 6.90 -12.04
CA THR A 197 4.22 7.41 -11.96
C THR A 197 3.44 6.58 -10.95
N THR A 198 2.92 7.24 -9.94
CA THR A 198 2.14 6.64 -8.87
C THR A 198 0.72 7.16 -8.93
N LEU A 199 -0.25 6.25 -8.86
CA LEU A 199 -1.65 6.56 -8.63
C LEU A 199 -1.97 6.38 -7.16
N ILE A 200 -2.67 7.36 -6.60
CA ILE A 200 -3.24 7.31 -5.26
C ILE A 200 -4.76 7.39 -5.43
N LEU A 201 -5.49 6.46 -4.84
CA LEU A 201 -6.95 6.53 -4.74
C LEU A 201 -7.33 6.73 -3.28
N GLU A 202 -8.10 7.78 -3.01
CA GLU A 202 -8.81 7.98 -1.75
C GLU A 202 -10.27 7.62 -2.00
N CYS A 203 -10.75 6.52 -1.41
CA CYS A 203 -12.10 5.99 -1.58
C CYS A 203 -12.86 6.19 -0.27
N VAL A 204 -14.02 6.85 -0.29
CA VAL A 204 -14.81 7.17 0.91
C VAL A 204 -16.03 6.25 0.99
N ARG A 205 -16.29 5.71 2.22
CA ARG A 205 -17.49 4.91 2.52
C ARG A 205 -18.64 5.79 3.02
#